data_256738f7f515f47456d229b760a3f215
#
_entry.id   256738f7f515f47456d229b760a3f215
#
_cell.length_a   1.000
_cell.length_b   1.000
_cell.length_c   1.000
_cell.angle_alpha   90.00
_cell.angle_beta   90.00
_cell.angle_gamma   90.00
#
_symmetry.space_group_name_H-M   'P 1'
#
loop_
_entity.id
_entity.type
_entity.pdbx_description
1 polymer ?
#
loop_
_entity_poly.entity_id
_entity_poly.type
_entity_poly.pdbx_seq_one_letter_code
_entity_poly.pdbx_strand_id
1 'polypeptide(L)'
;ANMKKNVLCEKPVTTNYKDILKIFEKINKSNIFFLEAIAYRSHPQTKFIINKIMENEIGELKSIETTFGFHVKKINPKSRLFNSDLGGGAILDVGCYPVSFSSLIANLDQSNLDNPEIVDVSGSICETGVDEIAYSTLIFKNKFTAKIGAAIRLNMKNQTLIIGSKGNILINSPWLPQEKSFVEIKSKQRYYKSYINSELGIFANQINF
;
A
#
# COMPACT_ATOMS: atom_id res chain seq x y z
N ALA A 1 -22.89 -10.03 -1.99
CA ALA A 1 -23.95 -9.04 -1.77
C ALA A 1 -25.36 -9.67 -1.79
N ASN A 2 -25.75 -10.40 -2.85
CA ASN A 2 -27.09 -11.00 -2.95
C ASN A 2 -27.44 -11.96 -1.78
N MET A 3 -26.46 -12.63 -1.22
CA MET A 3 -26.61 -13.58 -0.10
C MET A 3 -26.52 -12.90 1.28
N LYS A 4 -26.40 -11.57 1.34
CA LYS A 4 -26.25 -10.79 2.58
C LYS A 4 -25.10 -11.30 3.48
N LYS A 5 -24.01 -11.78 2.88
CA LYS A 5 -22.81 -12.23 3.59
C LYS A 5 -21.75 -11.15 3.57
N ASN A 6 -21.03 -10.98 4.69
CA ASN A 6 -19.82 -10.17 4.73
C ASN A 6 -18.75 -10.80 3.81
N VAL A 7 -17.91 -9.95 3.20
CA VAL A 7 -16.94 -10.37 2.19
C VAL A 7 -15.56 -9.82 2.53
N LEU A 8 -14.59 -10.71 2.64
CA LEU A 8 -13.17 -10.41 2.55
C LEU A 8 -12.70 -10.83 1.15
N CYS A 9 -12.26 -9.88 0.34
CA CYS A 9 -11.88 -10.11 -1.06
C CYS A 9 -10.38 -9.91 -1.24
N GLU A 10 -9.71 -10.86 -1.90
CA GLU A 10 -8.30 -10.69 -2.27
C GLU A 10 -8.08 -9.47 -3.14
N LYS A 11 -6.89 -8.87 -2.96
CA LYS A 11 -6.42 -7.74 -3.75
C LYS A 11 -5.85 -8.20 -5.12
N PRO A 12 -5.98 -7.41 -6.15
CA PRO A 12 -6.91 -6.30 -6.29
C PRO A 12 -8.34 -6.81 -6.47
N VAL A 13 -9.31 -6.09 -5.92
CA VAL A 13 -10.73 -6.48 -6.00
C VAL A 13 -11.19 -6.65 -7.46
N THR A 14 -10.67 -5.82 -8.35
CA THR A 14 -10.90 -5.90 -9.81
C THR A 14 -9.66 -5.44 -10.56
N THR A 15 -9.60 -5.77 -11.84
CA THR A 15 -8.54 -5.33 -12.76
C THR A 15 -8.86 -4.01 -13.46
N ASN A 16 -10.08 -3.47 -13.30
CA ASN A 16 -10.47 -2.21 -13.91
C ASN A 16 -11.41 -1.37 -13.04
N TYR A 17 -11.33 -0.06 -13.22
CA TYR A 17 -12.07 0.93 -12.45
C TYR A 17 -13.60 0.83 -12.61
N LYS A 18 -14.10 0.52 -13.81
CA LYS A 18 -15.55 0.47 -14.06
C LYS A 18 -16.24 -0.64 -13.27
N ASP A 19 -15.56 -1.76 -13.09
CA ASP A 19 -16.12 -2.88 -12.35
C ASP A 19 -16.09 -2.64 -10.84
N ILE A 20 -15.07 -1.95 -10.32
CA ILE A 20 -15.06 -1.59 -8.89
C ILE A 20 -16.23 -0.66 -8.54
N LEU A 21 -16.59 0.30 -9.41
CA LEU A 21 -17.75 1.17 -9.19
C LEU A 21 -19.05 0.37 -9.08
N LYS A 22 -19.28 -0.61 -9.97
CA LYS A 22 -20.45 -1.50 -9.92
C LYS A 22 -20.51 -2.34 -8.64
N ILE A 23 -19.34 -2.81 -8.19
CA ILE A 23 -19.23 -3.59 -6.96
C ILE A 23 -19.61 -2.72 -5.76
N PHE A 24 -19.05 -1.50 -5.64
CA PHE A 24 -19.37 -0.58 -4.53
C PHE A 24 -20.84 -0.15 -4.54
N GLU A 25 -21.43 0.13 -5.70
CA GLU A 25 -22.85 0.42 -5.80
C GLU A 25 -23.70 -0.73 -5.22
N LYS A 26 -23.34 -1.97 -5.51
CA LYS A 26 -24.05 -3.16 -5.02
C LYS A 26 -23.82 -3.40 -3.52
N ILE A 27 -22.59 -3.16 -3.04
CA ILE A 27 -22.25 -3.28 -1.62
C ILE A 27 -23.06 -2.26 -0.80
N ASN A 28 -23.07 -1.00 -1.21
CA ASN A 28 -23.80 0.08 -0.53
C ASN A 28 -25.31 -0.20 -0.41
N LYS A 29 -25.90 -0.86 -1.44
CA LYS A 29 -27.31 -1.26 -1.43
C LYS A 29 -27.59 -2.51 -0.58
N SER A 30 -26.57 -3.24 -0.17
CA SER A 30 -26.75 -4.59 0.42
C SER A 30 -26.58 -4.62 1.94
N ASN A 31 -26.16 -3.55 2.56
CA ASN A 31 -25.86 -3.46 4.00
C ASN A 31 -25.00 -4.63 4.50
N ILE A 32 -23.88 -4.90 3.80
CA ILE A 32 -22.90 -5.92 4.15
C ILE A 32 -21.55 -5.26 4.45
N PHE A 33 -20.75 -5.89 5.29
CA PHE A 33 -19.36 -5.52 5.44
C PHE A 33 -18.55 -6.06 4.26
N PHE A 34 -17.71 -5.19 3.66
CA PHE A 34 -16.80 -5.55 2.58
C PHE A 34 -15.40 -5.01 2.89
N LEU A 35 -14.41 -5.87 2.82
CA LEU A 35 -13.01 -5.51 3.02
C LEU A 35 -12.16 -6.07 1.89
N GLU A 36 -11.34 -5.20 1.26
CA GLU A 36 -10.25 -5.63 0.40
C GLU A 36 -9.05 -6.09 1.25
N ALA A 37 -8.52 -7.28 0.94
CA ALA A 37 -7.48 -7.94 1.71
C ALA A 37 -6.09 -7.33 1.47
N ILE A 38 -5.88 -6.07 1.83
CA ILE A 38 -4.56 -5.42 1.85
C ILE A 38 -3.94 -5.65 3.24
N ALA A 39 -3.21 -6.75 3.37
CA ALA A 39 -2.85 -7.38 4.63
C ALA A 39 -2.17 -6.45 5.65
N TYR A 40 -1.24 -5.58 5.22
CA TYR A 40 -0.51 -4.68 6.14
C TYR A 40 -1.44 -3.74 6.91
N ARG A 41 -2.63 -3.39 6.36
CA ARG A 41 -3.55 -2.42 6.98
C ARG A 41 -4.05 -2.86 8.35
N SER A 42 -4.24 -4.16 8.53
CA SER A 42 -4.71 -4.76 9.77
C SER A 42 -3.59 -5.10 10.76
N HIS A 43 -2.32 -4.93 10.37
CA HIS A 43 -1.19 -5.25 11.24
C HIS A 43 -0.93 -4.15 12.28
N PRO A 44 -0.59 -4.49 13.56
CA PRO A 44 -0.30 -3.51 14.61
C PRO A 44 0.78 -2.48 14.24
N GLN A 45 1.74 -2.84 13.38
CA GLN A 45 2.77 -1.92 12.87
C GLN A 45 2.15 -0.70 12.18
N THR A 46 1.13 -0.90 11.36
CA THR A 46 0.46 0.21 10.65
C THR A 46 -0.24 1.15 11.63
N LYS A 47 -0.96 0.59 12.59
CA LYS A 47 -1.61 1.38 13.67
C LYS A 47 -0.59 2.17 14.48
N PHE A 48 0.55 1.54 14.81
CA PHE A 48 1.63 2.22 15.53
C PHE A 48 2.17 3.42 14.74
N ILE A 49 2.42 3.26 13.44
CA ILE A 49 2.93 4.33 12.57
C ILE A 49 1.92 5.49 12.50
N ILE A 50 0.64 5.18 12.29
CA ILE A 50 -0.43 6.19 12.27
C ILE A 50 -0.44 6.97 13.58
N ASN A 51 -0.40 6.29 14.73
CA ASN A 51 -0.37 6.95 16.03
C ASN A 51 0.83 7.89 16.18
N LYS A 52 2.03 7.48 15.75
CA LYS A 52 3.23 8.34 15.82
C LYS A 52 3.12 9.58 14.94
N ILE A 53 2.49 9.48 13.79
CA ILE A 53 2.20 10.63 12.93
C ILE A 53 1.17 11.55 13.61
N MET A 54 0.07 11.01 14.14
CA MET A 54 -0.96 11.78 14.83
C MET A 54 -0.47 12.44 16.13
N GLU A 55 0.50 11.82 16.82
CA GLU A 55 1.24 12.41 17.96
C GLU A 55 2.21 13.52 17.53
N ASN A 56 2.29 13.86 16.25
CA ASN A 56 3.17 14.87 15.66
C ASN A 56 4.68 14.60 15.93
N GLU A 57 5.06 13.32 16.06
CA GLU A 57 6.45 12.91 16.37
C GLU A 57 7.45 13.37 15.32
N ILE A 58 7.07 13.39 14.06
CA ILE A 58 7.91 13.83 12.93
C ILE A 58 7.48 15.19 12.35
N GLY A 59 6.53 15.88 13.00
CA GLY A 59 5.98 17.15 12.52
C GLY A 59 5.04 17.00 11.34
N GLU A 60 4.82 18.08 10.61
CA GLU A 60 3.97 18.12 9.42
C GLU A 60 4.49 17.16 8.34
N LEU A 61 3.61 16.32 7.80
CA LEU A 61 3.94 15.39 6.72
C LEU A 61 4.37 16.13 5.44
N LYS A 62 5.45 15.71 4.83
CA LYS A 62 6.00 16.31 3.60
C LYS A 62 5.98 15.33 2.44
N SER A 63 6.52 14.12 2.65
CA SER A 63 6.59 13.13 1.59
C SER A 63 6.69 11.70 2.12
N ILE A 64 6.48 10.77 1.21
CA ILE A 64 6.74 9.34 1.40
C ILE A 64 7.53 8.80 0.20
N GLU A 65 8.54 7.98 0.46
CA GLU A 65 9.26 7.20 -0.55
C GLU A 65 9.05 5.73 -0.23
N THR A 66 8.52 4.97 -1.18
CA THR A 66 8.08 3.61 -0.90
C THR A 66 8.21 2.70 -2.10
N THR A 67 8.67 1.48 -1.88
CA THR A 67 8.90 0.50 -2.94
C THR A 67 8.42 -0.88 -2.56
N PHE A 68 7.95 -1.63 -3.55
CA PHE A 68 7.71 -3.05 -3.45
C PHE A 68 8.10 -3.74 -4.76
N GLY A 69 9.14 -4.57 -4.74
CA GLY A 69 9.58 -5.26 -5.93
C GLY A 69 10.40 -6.51 -5.64
N PHE A 70 10.28 -7.45 -6.55
CA PHE A 70 11.04 -8.70 -6.56
C PHE A 70 11.39 -9.08 -8.01
N HIS A 71 12.37 -9.95 -8.19
CA HIS A 71 12.81 -10.33 -9.52
C HIS A 71 12.41 -11.78 -9.86
N VAL A 72 11.43 -11.92 -10.74
CA VAL A 72 11.11 -13.20 -11.39
C VAL A 72 12.02 -13.41 -12.60
N LYS A 73 12.91 -14.37 -12.53
CA LYS A 73 13.94 -14.60 -13.59
C LYS A 73 13.34 -15.02 -14.93
N LYS A 74 12.28 -15.85 -14.93
CA LYS A 74 11.72 -16.41 -16.17
C LYS A 74 10.29 -15.90 -16.36
N ILE A 75 10.05 -15.25 -17.50
CA ILE A 75 8.71 -14.87 -17.92
C ILE A 75 7.93 -16.12 -18.31
N ASN A 76 6.75 -16.29 -17.71
CA ASN A 76 5.81 -17.33 -18.07
C ASN A 76 4.45 -16.66 -18.41
N PRO A 77 4.08 -16.56 -19.69
CA PRO A 77 2.84 -15.89 -20.12
C PRO A 77 1.55 -16.50 -19.56
N LYS A 78 1.62 -17.77 -19.08
CA LYS A 78 0.47 -18.45 -18.47
C LYS A 78 0.36 -18.18 -16.96
N SER A 79 1.38 -17.60 -16.36
CA SER A 79 1.32 -17.27 -14.92
C SER A 79 0.50 -16.00 -14.69
N ARG A 80 -0.14 -15.90 -13.54
CA ARG A 80 -0.89 -14.72 -13.12
C ARG A 80 -0.07 -13.42 -13.23
N LEU A 81 1.22 -13.47 -12.91
CA LEU A 81 2.08 -12.29 -12.90
C LEU A 81 2.31 -11.67 -14.30
N PHE A 82 2.30 -12.50 -15.35
CA PHE A 82 2.64 -12.09 -16.70
C PHE A 82 1.48 -12.20 -17.68
N ASN A 83 0.26 -12.38 -17.20
CA ASN A 83 -0.95 -12.47 -18.01
C ASN A 83 -1.87 -11.27 -17.71
N SER A 84 -2.07 -10.41 -18.71
CA SER A 84 -2.93 -9.21 -18.59
C SER A 84 -4.38 -9.56 -18.26
N ASP A 85 -4.90 -10.66 -18.80
CA ASP A 85 -6.29 -11.09 -18.57
C ASP A 85 -6.53 -11.55 -17.12
N LEU A 86 -5.44 -11.93 -16.43
CA LEU A 86 -5.46 -12.32 -15.03
C LEU A 86 -5.06 -11.18 -14.08
N GLY A 87 -4.96 -9.94 -14.59
CA GLY A 87 -4.50 -8.79 -13.81
C GLY A 87 -3.02 -8.84 -13.47
N GLY A 88 -2.19 -9.32 -14.40
CA GLY A 88 -0.73 -9.34 -14.26
C GLY A 88 -0.13 -7.93 -14.31
N GLY A 89 1.15 -7.85 -13.97
CA GLY A 89 1.91 -6.62 -13.93
C GLY A 89 2.29 -6.18 -12.51
N ALA A 90 3.32 -5.35 -12.45
CA ALA A 90 3.88 -4.88 -11.19
C ALA A 90 2.89 -3.98 -10.43
N ILE A 91 2.14 -3.11 -11.12
CA ILE A 91 1.19 -2.19 -10.48
C ILE A 91 0.08 -2.96 -9.76
N LEU A 92 -0.57 -3.91 -10.43
CA LEU A 92 -1.68 -4.66 -9.86
C LEU A 92 -1.22 -5.70 -8.82
N ASP A 93 -0.04 -6.31 -9.01
CA ASP A 93 0.43 -7.34 -8.06
C ASP A 93 1.02 -6.74 -6.78
N VAL A 94 1.93 -5.81 -6.89
CA VAL A 94 2.64 -5.23 -5.74
C VAL A 94 2.50 -3.72 -5.61
N GLY A 95 2.29 -2.98 -6.68
CA GLY A 95 2.16 -1.53 -6.66
C GLY A 95 0.92 -1.04 -5.91
N CYS A 96 -0.14 -1.85 -5.83
CA CYS A 96 -1.32 -1.55 -5.04
C CYS A 96 -1.00 -1.32 -3.55
N TYR A 97 0.04 -1.94 -3.00
CA TYR A 97 0.46 -1.75 -1.61
C TYR A 97 1.03 -0.35 -1.36
N PRO A 98 2.10 0.11 -2.05
CA PRO A 98 2.64 1.45 -1.87
C PRO A 98 1.65 2.56 -2.27
N VAL A 99 0.81 2.36 -3.28
CA VAL A 99 -0.28 3.30 -3.63
C VAL A 99 -1.27 3.41 -2.48
N SER A 100 -1.77 2.28 -1.99
CA SER A 100 -2.72 2.23 -0.86
C SER A 100 -2.14 2.88 0.41
N PHE A 101 -0.85 2.64 0.72
CA PHE A 101 -0.21 3.20 1.90
C PHE A 101 0.02 4.70 1.76
N SER A 102 0.45 5.16 0.59
CA SER A 102 0.62 6.59 0.30
C SER A 102 -0.70 7.36 0.45
N SER A 103 -1.79 6.81 -0.09
CA SER A 103 -3.12 7.40 0.06
C SER A 103 -3.59 7.40 1.53
N LEU A 104 -3.32 6.33 2.28
CA LEU A 104 -3.62 6.27 3.71
C LEU A 104 -2.91 7.38 4.49
N ILE A 105 -1.60 7.55 4.28
CA ILE A 105 -0.79 8.56 4.98
C ILE A 105 -1.18 9.99 4.57
N ALA A 106 -1.41 10.22 3.27
CA ALA A 106 -1.80 11.54 2.75
C ALA A 106 -3.13 12.05 3.31
N ASN A 107 -4.02 11.14 3.73
CA ASN A 107 -5.39 11.43 4.15
C ASN A 107 -5.63 11.26 5.65
N LEU A 108 -4.59 11.14 6.49
CA LEU A 108 -4.76 10.92 7.94
C LEU A 108 -5.52 12.05 8.64
N ASP A 109 -5.34 13.30 8.20
CA ASP A 109 -5.94 14.48 8.82
C ASP A 109 -7.22 14.94 8.10
N GLN A 110 -7.74 14.16 7.13
CA GLN A 110 -8.84 14.59 6.28
C GLN A 110 -10.11 13.80 6.56
N SER A 111 -11.25 14.51 6.60
CA SER A 111 -12.58 13.89 6.70
C SER A 111 -13.03 13.19 5.41
N ASN A 112 -12.42 13.51 4.27
CA ASN A 112 -12.67 12.91 2.97
C ASN A 112 -11.37 12.39 2.36
N LEU A 113 -11.43 11.23 1.73
CA LEU A 113 -10.29 10.67 0.98
C LEU A 113 -10.07 11.47 -0.30
N ASP A 114 -8.98 12.23 -0.37
CA ASP A 114 -8.57 12.93 -1.57
C ASP A 114 -7.69 12.05 -2.46
N ASN A 115 -8.00 12.04 -3.74
CA ASN A 115 -7.13 11.46 -4.76
C ASN A 115 -5.95 12.41 -5.05
N PRO A 116 -4.82 11.89 -5.55
CA PRO A 116 -3.75 12.77 -6.00
C PRO A 116 -4.21 13.64 -7.17
N GLU A 117 -3.80 14.92 -7.18
CA GLU A 117 -4.09 15.87 -8.25
C GLU A 117 -3.15 15.68 -9.45
N ILE A 118 -1.92 15.26 -9.17
CA ILE A 118 -0.89 15.01 -10.19
C ILE A 118 -0.40 13.59 -10.03
N VAL A 119 -0.33 12.89 -11.17
CA VAL A 119 0.24 11.54 -11.27
C VAL A 119 1.22 11.55 -12.43
N ASP A 120 2.50 11.42 -12.11
CA ASP A 120 3.57 11.23 -13.09
C ASP A 120 4.06 9.79 -13.03
N VAL A 121 4.18 9.12 -14.18
CA VAL A 121 4.53 7.69 -14.26
C VAL A 121 5.60 7.43 -15.31
N SER A 122 6.48 6.49 -14.98
CA SER A 122 7.48 5.92 -15.88
C SER A 122 7.68 4.44 -15.59
N GLY A 123 8.23 3.70 -16.54
CA GLY A 123 8.47 2.27 -16.32
C GLY A 123 8.76 1.51 -17.60
N SER A 124 8.70 0.18 -17.52
CA SER A 124 8.88 -0.72 -18.64
C SER A 124 7.78 -1.77 -18.71
N ILE A 125 7.43 -2.12 -19.94
CA ILE A 125 6.46 -3.18 -20.26
C ILE A 125 7.25 -4.40 -20.75
N CYS A 126 6.92 -5.58 -20.26
CA CYS A 126 7.55 -6.82 -20.72
C CYS A 126 6.91 -7.34 -22.01
N GLU A 127 7.51 -8.39 -22.60
CA GLU A 127 7.07 -9.02 -23.86
C GLU A 127 5.62 -9.54 -23.84
N THR A 128 5.04 -9.76 -22.68
CA THR A 128 3.63 -10.20 -22.54
C THR A 128 2.63 -9.04 -22.44
N GLY A 129 3.11 -7.79 -22.51
CA GLY A 129 2.28 -6.60 -22.50
C GLY A 129 1.88 -6.08 -21.11
N VAL A 130 2.37 -6.71 -20.03
CA VAL A 130 2.16 -6.19 -18.65
C VAL A 130 3.35 -5.33 -18.20
N ASP A 131 3.12 -4.40 -17.30
CA ASP A 131 4.17 -3.60 -16.69
C ASP A 131 5.06 -4.49 -15.80
N GLU A 132 6.35 -4.47 -16.03
CA GLU A 132 7.33 -5.24 -15.27
C GLU A 132 8.05 -4.40 -14.21
N ILE A 133 8.17 -3.09 -14.45
CA ILE A 133 8.70 -2.08 -13.53
C ILE A 133 7.87 -0.82 -13.73
N ALA A 134 7.42 -0.22 -12.63
CA ALA A 134 6.71 1.05 -12.64
C ALA A 134 7.21 1.96 -11.52
N TYR A 135 7.41 3.23 -11.84
CA TYR A 135 7.66 4.31 -10.89
C TYR A 135 6.59 5.36 -11.04
N SER A 136 6.17 5.97 -9.95
CA SER A 136 5.25 7.09 -9.99
C SER A 136 5.55 8.14 -8.93
N THR A 137 5.19 9.38 -9.24
CA THR A 137 5.10 10.48 -8.29
C THR A 137 3.64 10.91 -8.21
N LEU A 138 3.07 10.83 -7.00
CA LEU A 138 1.73 11.29 -6.70
C LEU A 138 1.83 12.57 -5.88
N ILE A 139 1.10 13.63 -6.27
CA ILE A 139 1.02 14.89 -5.53
C ILE A 139 -0.43 15.11 -5.10
N PHE A 140 -0.65 15.24 -3.81
CA PHE A 140 -1.96 15.47 -3.19
C PHE A 140 -2.22 16.97 -2.97
N LYS A 141 -3.49 17.37 -2.78
CA LYS A 141 -3.91 18.77 -2.55
C LYS A 141 -3.14 19.46 -1.41
N ASN A 142 -2.88 18.74 -0.33
CA ASN A 142 -2.09 19.23 0.80
C ASN A 142 -0.58 19.33 0.51
N LYS A 143 -0.18 19.20 -0.76
CA LYS A 143 1.21 19.18 -1.25
C LYS A 143 2.06 18.01 -0.74
N PHE A 144 1.45 17.03 -0.09
CA PHE A 144 2.12 15.78 0.24
C PHE A 144 2.50 15.05 -1.06
N THR A 145 3.75 14.59 -1.13
CA THR A 145 4.29 13.92 -2.31
C THR A 145 4.62 12.47 -2.00
N ALA A 146 4.16 11.54 -2.83
CA ALA A 146 4.52 10.13 -2.73
C ALA A 146 5.35 9.72 -3.95
N LYS A 147 6.56 9.19 -3.71
CA LYS A 147 7.39 8.53 -4.72
C LYS A 147 7.26 7.02 -4.54
N ILE A 148 6.79 6.36 -5.58
CA ILE A 148 6.42 4.95 -5.55
C ILE A 148 7.25 4.18 -6.57
N GLY A 149 7.70 2.98 -6.18
CA GLY A 149 8.28 2.01 -7.08
C GLY A 149 7.61 0.64 -6.91
N ALA A 150 7.29 0.00 -8.03
CA ALA A 150 6.74 -1.35 -8.09
C ALA A 150 7.45 -2.18 -9.15
N ALA A 151 7.81 -3.43 -8.86
CA ALA A 151 8.46 -4.29 -9.85
C ALA A 151 8.21 -5.77 -9.61
N ILE A 152 8.07 -6.53 -10.72
CA ILE A 152 8.10 -8.00 -10.74
C ILE A 152 9.35 -8.55 -11.44
N ARG A 153 10.19 -7.65 -11.99
CA ARG A 153 11.43 -7.98 -12.71
C ARG A 153 12.66 -7.25 -12.18
N LEU A 154 12.52 -6.56 -11.04
CA LEU A 154 13.61 -5.87 -10.36
C LEU A 154 13.49 -6.07 -8.85
N ASN A 155 14.55 -6.51 -8.19
CA ASN A 155 14.59 -6.50 -6.72
C ASN A 155 14.68 -5.05 -6.25
N MET A 156 13.71 -4.63 -5.47
CA MET A 156 13.69 -3.33 -4.80
C MET A 156 13.99 -3.49 -3.30
N LYS A 157 14.27 -2.39 -2.64
CA LYS A 157 14.60 -2.41 -1.21
C LYS A 157 13.43 -2.81 -0.30
N ASN A 158 12.19 -2.76 -0.82
CA ASN A 158 10.96 -3.09 -0.10
C ASN A 158 10.86 -2.38 1.25
N GLN A 159 10.99 -1.06 1.20
CA GLN A 159 11.10 -0.18 2.34
C GLN A 159 10.19 1.02 2.16
N THR A 160 9.77 1.63 3.26
CA THR A 160 9.03 2.90 3.25
C THR A 160 9.70 3.90 4.17
N LEU A 161 9.93 5.11 3.64
CA LEU A 161 10.42 6.26 4.38
C LEU A 161 9.36 7.36 4.37
N ILE A 162 8.81 7.68 5.54
CA ILE A 162 7.87 8.81 5.72
C ILE A 162 8.67 10.00 6.25
N ILE A 163 8.58 11.13 5.58
CA ILE A 163 9.34 12.34 5.87
C ILE A 163 8.39 13.44 6.35
N GLY A 164 8.68 13.96 7.53
CA GLY A 164 8.02 15.10 8.12
C GLY A 164 8.96 16.30 8.32
N SER A 165 8.42 17.43 8.73
CA SER A 165 9.18 18.68 8.94
C SER A 165 10.16 18.62 10.11
N LYS A 166 10.00 17.68 11.04
CA LYS A 166 10.83 17.52 12.25
C LYS A 166 11.58 16.19 12.31
N GLY A 167 11.33 15.27 11.38
CA GLY A 167 11.94 13.96 11.40
C GLY A 167 11.41 13.02 10.33
N ASN A 168 11.67 11.73 10.50
CA ASN A 168 11.21 10.68 9.60
C ASN A 168 10.92 9.37 10.32
N ILE A 169 10.13 8.51 9.66
CA ILE A 169 9.87 7.14 10.07
C ILE A 169 10.32 6.21 8.95
N LEU A 170 11.22 5.29 9.27
CA LEU A 170 11.70 4.27 8.35
C LEU A 170 11.10 2.92 8.70
N ILE A 171 10.47 2.27 7.72
CA ILE A 171 9.80 0.98 7.83
C ILE A 171 10.54 0.01 6.92
N ASN A 172 11.24 -0.96 7.51
CA ASN A 172 12.07 -1.91 6.77
C ASN A 172 11.28 -3.10 6.20
N SER A 173 10.08 -3.35 6.69
CA SER A 173 9.19 -4.40 6.20
C SER A 173 7.74 -3.90 6.20
N PRO A 174 7.38 -2.99 5.27
CA PRO A 174 6.06 -2.34 5.28
C PRO A 174 4.93 -3.27 4.84
N TRP A 175 5.18 -4.22 3.92
CA TRP A 175 4.12 -4.94 3.21
C TRP A 175 3.73 -6.25 3.86
N LEU A 176 4.71 -6.99 4.34
CA LEU A 176 4.55 -8.28 4.99
C LEU A 176 5.29 -8.29 6.34
N PRO A 177 4.90 -7.40 7.28
CA PRO A 177 5.52 -7.38 8.59
C PRO A 177 5.28 -8.71 9.31
N GLN A 178 6.34 -9.20 9.97
CA GLN A 178 6.29 -10.41 10.77
C GLN A 178 5.67 -10.12 12.15
N GLU A 179 5.36 -11.18 12.91
CA GLU A 179 4.85 -11.07 14.28
C GLU A 179 5.74 -10.20 15.18
N LYS A 180 7.07 -10.24 14.93
CA LYS A 180 8.04 -9.31 15.54
C LYS A 180 8.60 -8.40 14.46
N SER A 181 8.17 -7.17 14.46
CA SER A 181 8.63 -6.15 13.51
C SER A 181 9.17 -4.93 14.25
N PHE A 182 9.82 -4.02 13.54
CA PHE A 182 10.25 -2.76 14.12
C PHE A 182 10.20 -1.63 13.09
N VAL A 183 10.07 -0.42 13.59
CA VAL A 183 10.23 0.82 12.82
C VAL A 183 11.33 1.68 13.45
N GLU A 184 12.01 2.46 12.62
CA GLU A 184 13.03 3.41 13.07
C GLU A 184 12.45 4.81 12.99
N ILE A 185 12.52 5.55 14.08
CA ILE A 185 12.03 6.93 14.16
C ILE A 185 13.19 7.84 14.48
N LYS A 186 13.36 8.84 13.62
CA LYS A 186 14.36 9.90 13.80
C LYS A 186 13.65 11.24 13.85
N SER A 187 13.77 11.95 14.96
CA SER A 187 13.32 13.33 15.12
C SER A 187 14.52 14.25 15.43
N LYS A 188 14.28 15.55 15.51
CA LYS A 188 15.35 16.50 15.91
C LYS A 188 15.94 16.21 17.30
N GLN A 189 15.17 15.54 18.16
CA GLN A 189 15.52 15.32 19.55
C GLN A 189 16.07 13.93 19.83
N ARG A 190 15.67 12.92 19.03
CA ARG A 190 16.03 11.52 19.31
C ARG A 190 15.98 10.65 18.05
N TYR A 191 16.75 9.57 18.13
CA TYR A 191 16.65 8.41 17.24
C TYR A 191 16.39 7.19 18.09
N TYR A 192 15.42 6.37 17.69
CA TYR A 192 15.12 5.10 18.36
C TYR A 192 14.46 4.11 17.43
N LYS A 193 14.53 2.82 17.83
CA LYS A 193 13.79 1.71 17.23
C LYS A 193 12.64 1.34 18.13
N SER A 194 11.44 1.25 17.56
CA SER A 194 10.27 0.69 18.26
C SER A 194 9.99 -0.70 17.73
N TYR A 195 9.96 -1.67 18.63
CA TYR A 195 9.60 -3.04 18.34
C TYR A 195 8.09 -3.22 18.52
N ILE A 196 7.46 -3.83 17.53
CA ILE A 196 6.03 -4.09 17.50
C ILE A 196 5.82 -5.60 17.49
N ASN A 197 5.07 -6.09 18.47
CA ASN A 197 4.66 -7.48 18.53
C ASN A 197 3.22 -7.62 18.03
N SER A 198 2.99 -8.57 17.16
CA SER A 198 1.66 -9.00 16.75
C SER A 198 1.42 -10.40 17.30
N GLU A 199 0.32 -10.61 17.99
CA GLU A 199 -0.07 -11.94 18.50
C GLU A 199 -0.50 -12.87 17.37
N LEU A 200 -0.86 -12.31 16.24
CA LEU A 200 -1.36 -13.03 15.07
C LEU A 200 -0.47 -12.76 13.86
N GLY A 201 -0.38 -13.75 12.97
CA GLY A 201 0.22 -13.57 11.65
C GLY A 201 -0.56 -12.54 10.81
N ILE A 202 0.11 -11.98 9.81
CA ILE A 202 -0.42 -10.84 9.03
C ILE A 202 -1.81 -11.11 8.41
N PHE A 203 -2.07 -12.31 7.92
CA PHE A 203 -3.37 -12.66 7.35
C PHE A 203 -4.46 -12.89 8.39
N ALA A 204 -4.10 -13.44 9.57
CA ALA A 204 -5.02 -13.64 10.67
C ALA A 204 -5.51 -12.30 11.27
N ASN A 205 -4.67 -11.27 11.28
CA ASN A 205 -5.06 -9.92 11.68
C ASN A 205 -6.21 -9.35 10.82
N GLN A 206 -6.32 -9.74 9.55
CA GLN A 206 -7.41 -9.28 8.67
C GLN A 206 -8.78 -9.84 9.06
N ILE A 207 -8.81 -11.02 9.66
CA ILE A 207 -10.06 -11.69 10.06
C ILE A 207 -10.58 -11.11 11.38
N ASN A 208 -9.68 -10.61 12.22
CA ASN A 208 -9.99 -10.02 13.52
C ASN A 208 -10.12 -8.48 13.48
N PHE A 209 -10.15 -7.91 12.31
CA PHE A 209 -10.22 -6.46 12.08
C PHE A 209 -11.65 -5.90 12.23
#